data_67ebd6b38f9b7a6eacedd0b63d64184d
#
_entry.id   67ebd6b38f9b7a6eacedd0b63d64184d
#
_cell.length_a   1.000
_cell.length_b   1.000
_cell.length_c   1.000
_cell.angle_alpha   90.00
_cell.angle_beta   90.00
_cell.angle_gamma   90.00
#
_symmetry.space_group_name_H-M   'P 1'
#
loop_
_entity.id
_entity.type
_entity.pdbx_description
1 polymer ?
#
loop_
_entity_poly.entity_id
_entity_poly.type
_entity_poly.pdbx_seq_one_letter_code
_entity_poly.pdbx_strand_id
1 'polypeptide(L)'
;NVRLNKRCVAIKQNSEKAIAIFENGDRAESDLVVGADGTHSIIREHILGQPTERRYVGYVNWNGLVSVSDDLAPHNSWDIYVGDGQRASVMPVGGDRFYFFLDVPLPKGTDNNSENYRQELSTHFASWAPPVQALIQRLEPEKTNRVEIHDIEPLETLVKGRVALIGDAAHSTAPDLGQ
;
A
#
# COMPACT_ATOMS: atom_id res chain seq x y z
N ASN A 1 8.19 21.93 -10.51
CA ASN A 1 7.18 22.72 -9.81
C ASN A 1 6.07 21.82 -9.29
N VAL A 2 5.95 21.65 -7.96
CA VAL A 2 4.90 20.83 -7.32
C VAL A 2 3.72 21.73 -6.98
N ARG A 3 2.50 21.27 -7.30
CA ARG A 3 1.24 21.93 -6.92
C ARG A 3 0.42 20.99 -6.06
N LEU A 4 0.20 21.36 -4.82
CA LEU A 4 -0.64 20.60 -3.88
C LEU A 4 -2.12 20.92 -4.06
N ASN A 5 -3.00 20.07 -3.48
CA ASN A 5 -4.46 20.20 -3.51
C ASN A 5 -5.03 20.25 -4.95
N LYS A 6 -4.43 19.46 -5.85
CA LYS A 6 -4.85 19.32 -7.24
C LYS A 6 -5.22 17.87 -7.53
N ARG A 7 -6.39 17.43 -7.06
CA ARG A 7 -6.91 16.12 -7.37
C ARG A 7 -7.35 16.08 -8.83
N CYS A 8 -6.69 15.25 -9.64
CA CYS A 8 -7.09 15.00 -11.02
C CYS A 8 -8.36 14.15 -11.05
N VAL A 9 -9.34 14.56 -11.83
CA VAL A 9 -10.63 13.87 -11.95
C VAL A 9 -10.95 13.43 -13.37
N ALA A 10 -10.25 13.96 -14.37
CA ALA A 10 -10.40 13.53 -15.76
C ALA A 10 -9.18 13.90 -16.59
N ILE A 11 -9.01 13.18 -17.69
CA ILE A 11 -8.05 13.49 -18.76
C ILE A 11 -8.81 13.67 -20.07
N LYS A 12 -8.40 14.68 -20.83
CA LYS A 12 -8.78 14.86 -22.24
C LYS A 12 -7.53 14.95 -23.09
N GLN A 13 -7.59 14.53 -24.33
CA GLN A 13 -6.46 14.64 -25.25
C GLN A 13 -6.93 14.78 -26.70
N ASN A 14 -6.08 15.36 -27.52
CA ASN A 14 -6.18 15.42 -28.98
C ASN A 14 -4.82 15.05 -29.61
N SER A 15 -4.64 15.29 -30.89
CA SER A 15 -3.38 15.01 -31.60
C SER A 15 -2.19 15.85 -31.13
N GLU A 16 -2.40 16.97 -30.45
CA GLU A 16 -1.37 17.92 -30.10
C GLU A 16 -1.08 17.96 -28.60
N LYS A 17 -2.12 17.82 -27.74
CA LYS A 17 -2.03 18.05 -26.30
C LYS A 17 -2.84 17.04 -25.50
N ALA A 18 -2.39 16.86 -24.23
CA ALA A 18 -3.17 16.24 -23.17
C ALA A 18 -3.51 17.28 -22.10
N ILE A 19 -4.71 17.17 -21.53
CA ILE A 19 -5.26 18.11 -20.56
C ILE A 19 -5.71 17.35 -19.32
N ALA A 20 -5.05 17.57 -18.20
CA ALA A 20 -5.51 17.11 -16.89
C ALA A 20 -6.54 18.11 -16.33
N ILE A 21 -7.67 17.59 -15.88
CA ILE A 21 -8.76 18.35 -15.27
C ILE A 21 -8.81 18.02 -13.79
N PHE A 22 -8.79 19.05 -12.96
CA PHE A 22 -8.78 18.92 -11.51
C PHE A 22 -10.17 19.21 -10.90
N GLU A 23 -10.42 18.62 -9.73
CA GLU A 23 -11.70 18.72 -9.01
C GLU A 23 -12.16 20.18 -8.76
N ASN A 24 -11.20 21.09 -8.56
CA ASN A 24 -11.47 22.51 -8.38
C ASN A 24 -11.74 23.28 -9.68
N GLY A 25 -11.86 22.58 -10.81
CA GLY A 25 -12.10 23.18 -12.14
C GLY A 25 -10.86 23.65 -12.89
N ASP A 26 -9.67 23.64 -12.25
CA ASP A 26 -8.43 23.98 -12.93
C ASP A 26 -8.08 22.97 -14.03
N ARG A 27 -7.25 23.40 -14.96
CA ARG A 27 -6.74 22.56 -16.05
C ARG A 27 -5.24 22.75 -16.20
N ALA A 28 -4.55 21.64 -16.53
CA ALA A 28 -3.15 21.67 -16.94
C ALA A 28 -3.02 21.05 -18.33
N GLU A 29 -2.47 21.80 -19.25
CA GLU A 29 -2.23 21.36 -20.63
C GLU A 29 -0.75 21.08 -20.83
N SER A 30 -0.41 20.00 -21.54
CA SER A 30 0.96 19.56 -21.78
C SER A 30 1.04 18.66 -23.03
N ASP A 31 2.26 18.44 -23.50
CA ASP A 31 2.53 17.51 -24.60
C ASP A 31 2.34 16.04 -24.19
N LEU A 32 2.53 15.75 -22.92
CA LEU A 32 2.40 14.41 -22.32
C LEU A 32 1.85 14.56 -20.90
N VAL A 33 0.97 13.65 -20.50
CA VAL A 33 0.54 13.44 -19.11
C VAL A 33 1.05 12.08 -18.64
N VAL A 34 1.71 12.07 -17.48
CA VAL A 34 2.13 10.83 -16.81
C VAL A 34 1.24 10.61 -15.60
N GLY A 35 0.49 9.51 -15.59
CA GLY A 35 -0.32 9.06 -14.48
C GLY A 35 0.53 8.28 -13.47
N ALA A 36 0.71 8.85 -12.30
CA ALA A 36 1.38 8.23 -11.14
C ALA A 36 0.47 8.34 -9.91
N ASP A 37 -0.83 8.19 -10.12
CA ASP A 37 -1.91 8.45 -9.17
C ASP A 37 -2.30 7.21 -8.34
N GLY A 38 -1.40 6.23 -8.30
CA GLY A 38 -1.44 5.10 -7.37
C GLY A 38 -2.44 4.01 -7.73
N THR A 39 -2.66 3.12 -6.77
CA THR A 39 -3.47 1.91 -6.96
C THR A 39 -4.94 2.19 -7.36
N HIS A 40 -5.48 3.36 -7.02
CA HIS A 40 -6.82 3.81 -7.39
C HIS A 40 -6.82 4.78 -8.59
N SER A 41 -5.92 4.57 -9.55
CA SER A 41 -5.68 5.46 -10.67
C SER A 41 -6.92 5.68 -11.54
N ILE A 42 -7.33 6.95 -11.66
CA ILE A 42 -8.35 7.36 -12.64
C ILE A 42 -7.74 7.52 -14.04
N ILE A 43 -6.43 7.77 -14.10
CA ILE A 43 -5.72 7.88 -15.39
C ILE A 43 -5.61 6.51 -16.05
N ARG A 44 -5.48 5.44 -15.28
CA ARG A 44 -5.57 4.05 -15.78
C ARG A 44 -6.92 3.78 -16.45
N GLU A 45 -8.01 4.18 -15.80
CA GLU A 45 -9.36 4.03 -16.39
C GLU A 45 -9.50 4.81 -17.70
N HIS A 46 -8.91 6.00 -17.81
CA HIS A 46 -8.88 6.75 -19.06
C HIS A 46 -8.16 5.99 -20.18
N ILE A 47 -7.03 5.35 -19.90
CA ILE A 47 -6.26 4.58 -20.91
C ILE A 47 -7.05 3.35 -21.35
N LEU A 48 -7.57 2.57 -20.40
CA LEU A 48 -8.27 1.32 -20.68
C LEU A 48 -9.70 1.53 -21.20
N GLY A 49 -10.31 2.68 -20.90
CA GLY A 49 -11.71 2.98 -21.24
C GLY A 49 -12.73 2.29 -20.33
N GLN A 50 -12.27 1.65 -19.26
CA GLN A 50 -13.10 0.96 -18.27
C GLN A 50 -12.42 0.95 -16.91
N PRO A 51 -13.16 0.81 -15.80
CA PRO A 51 -12.61 0.60 -14.48
C PRO A 51 -11.75 -0.67 -14.41
N THR A 52 -10.74 -0.64 -13.55
CA THR A 52 -9.88 -1.81 -13.27
C THR A 52 -10.30 -2.44 -11.96
N GLU A 53 -10.64 -3.71 -12.01
CA GLU A 53 -10.93 -4.48 -10.81
C GLU A 53 -9.64 -4.76 -10.02
N ARG A 54 -9.69 -4.54 -8.71
CA ARG A 54 -8.62 -4.90 -7.79
C ARG A 54 -8.90 -6.28 -7.20
N ARG A 55 -7.94 -7.16 -7.32
CA ARG A 55 -8.02 -8.53 -6.85
C ARG A 55 -7.42 -8.63 -5.44
N TYR A 56 -8.20 -9.10 -4.47
CA TYR A 56 -7.71 -9.43 -3.14
C TYR A 56 -6.77 -10.63 -3.21
N VAL A 57 -5.56 -10.51 -2.66
CA VAL A 57 -4.53 -11.55 -2.78
C VAL A 57 -4.54 -12.57 -1.65
N GLY A 58 -5.49 -12.47 -0.71
CA GLY A 58 -5.75 -13.51 0.28
C GLY A 58 -5.18 -13.23 1.67
N TYR A 59 -4.59 -12.07 1.94
CA TYR A 59 -4.10 -11.72 3.26
C TYR A 59 -4.30 -10.25 3.62
N VAL A 60 -4.28 -10.01 4.92
CA VAL A 60 -4.34 -8.69 5.54
C VAL A 60 -2.98 -8.37 6.15
N ASN A 61 -2.56 -7.12 6.00
CA ASN A 61 -1.33 -6.60 6.56
C ASN A 61 -1.67 -5.60 7.68
N TRP A 62 -1.10 -5.81 8.88
CA TRP A 62 -1.04 -4.80 9.93
C TRP A 62 0.34 -4.18 9.91
N ASN A 63 0.42 -2.86 9.88
CA ASN A 63 1.69 -2.15 9.86
C ASN A 63 1.66 -0.85 10.65
N GLY A 64 2.84 -0.41 11.07
CA GLY A 64 2.99 0.82 11.84
C GLY A 64 4.41 1.05 12.31
N LEU A 65 4.53 1.88 13.31
CA LEU A 65 5.82 2.21 13.93
C LEU A 65 5.79 1.85 15.41
N VAL A 66 6.90 1.29 15.90
CA VAL A 66 7.15 1.07 17.33
C VAL A 66 8.52 1.64 17.71
N SER A 67 8.71 1.97 18.98
CA SER A 67 10.02 2.37 19.47
C SER A 67 11.01 1.22 19.40
N VAL A 68 12.26 1.52 19.10
CA VAL A 68 13.37 0.56 19.12
C VAL A 68 13.50 -0.05 20.52
N SER A 69 13.71 -1.36 20.58
CA SER A 69 13.94 -2.11 21.80
C SER A 69 14.65 -3.42 21.50
N ASP A 70 15.63 -3.80 22.32
CA ASP A 70 16.47 -4.99 22.11
C ASP A 70 15.71 -6.33 22.15
N ASP A 71 14.53 -6.35 22.76
CA ASP A 71 13.66 -7.51 22.80
C ASP A 71 12.81 -7.68 21.50
N LEU A 72 12.84 -6.71 20.60
CA LEU A 72 12.23 -6.79 19.27
C LEU A 72 13.25 -7.25 18.23
N ALA A 73 14.36 -6.53 18.13
CA ALA A 73 15.47 -6.82 17.23
C ALA A 73 16.70 -5.99 17.61
N PRO A 74 17.92 -6.37 17.20
CA PRO A 74 19.08 -5.50 17.26
C PRO A 74 18.80 -4.19 16.53
N HIS A 75 19.28 -3.08 17.09
CA HIS A 75 19.00 -1.72 16.66
C HIS A 75 19.22 -1.43 15.15
N ASN A 76 20.12 -2.18 14.53
CA ASN A 76 20.51 -2.02 13.12
C ASN A 76 20.17 -3.26 12.27
N SER A 77 19.31 -4.14 12.76
CA SER A 77 18.89 -5.36 12.08
C SER A 77 17.48 -5.23 11.51
N TRP A 78 17.30 -5.79 10.34
CA TRP A 78 15.98 -6.08 9.80
C TRP A 78 15.67 -7.56 10.02
N ASP A 79 14.73 -7.85 10.90
CA ASP A 79 14.35 -9.21 11.25
C ASP A 79 12.99 -9.54 10.65
N ILE A 80 12.92 -10.71 10.00
CA ILE A 80 11.70 -11.27 9.42
C ILE A 80 11.50 -12.67 9.98
N TYR A 81 10.30 -12.92 10.48
CA TYR A 81 9.81 -14.22 10.93
C TYR A 81 8.78 -14.72 9.93
N VAL A 82 8.92 -15.95 9.45
CA VAL A 82 8.06 -16.53 8.41
C VAL A 82 7.59 -17.92 8.84
N GLY A 83 6.31 -18.20 8.69
CA GLY A 83 5.73 -19.53 8.95
C GLY A 83 4.25 -19.60 8.62
N ASP A 84 3.80 -20.74 8.13
CA ASP A 84 2.38 -21.07 7.87
C ASP A 84 1.58 -20.02 7.07
N GLY A 85 2.23 -19.41 6.08
CA GLY A 85 1.64 -18.33 5.28
C GLY A 85 1.56 -16.98 5.99
N GLN A 86 2.08 -16.88 7.21
CA GLN A 86 2.14 -15.66 8.01
C GLN A 86 3.55 -15.08 8.00
N ARG A 87 3.66 -13.77 8.24
CA ARG A 87 4.94 -13.07 8.40
C ARG A 87 4.84 -12.03 9.49
N ALA A 88 5.91 -11.86 10.21
CA ALA A 88 6.11 -10.73 11.12
C ALA A 88 7.47 -10.12 10.86
N SER A 89 7.58 -8.80 10.87
CA SER A 89 8.83 -8.12 10.59
C SER A 89 9.00 -6.86 11.40
N VAL A 90 10.24 -6.55 11.75
CA VAL A 90 10.67 -5.27 12.30
C VAL A 90 11.90 -4.78 11.53
N MET A 91 11.87 -3.51 11.10
CA MET A 91 12.92 -2.90 10.28
C MET A 91 13.26 -1.50 10.80
N PRO A 92 14.53 -1.14 10.99
CA PRO A 92 14.93 0.19 11.42
C PRO A 92 14.61 1.24 10.35
N VAL A 93 13.95 2.33 10.75
CA VAL A 93 13.57 3.44 9.84
C VAL A 93 14.08 4.81 10.31
N GLY A 94 14.97 4.82 11.27
CA GLY A 94 15.52 6.05 11.85
C GLY A 94 14.62 6.69 12.92
N GLY A 95 15.20 7.63 13.67
CA GLY A 95 14.51 8.32 14.78
C GLY A 95 14.10 7.37 15.90
N ASP A 96 14.96 6.41 16.25
CA ASP A 96 14.74 5.39 17.28
C ASP A 96 13.41 4.64 17.11
N ARG A 97 13.06 4.31 15.87
CA ARG A 97 11.85 3.56 15.52
C ARG A 97 12.14 2.39 14.62
N PHE A 98 11.36 1.33 14.83
CA PHE A 98 11.15 0.27 13.87
C PHE A 98 9.83 0.49 13.11
N TYR A 99 9.84 0.30 11.81
CA TYR A 99 8.66 -0.04 11.04
C TYR A 99 8.39 -1.53 11.23
N PHE A 100 7.15 -1.90 11.50
CA PHE A 100 6.75 -3.30 11.58
C PHE A 100 5.64 -3.60 10.56
N PHE A 101 5.58 -4.87 10.18
CA PHE A 101 4.39 -5.43 9.58
C PHE A 101 4.11 -6.85 10.08
N LEU A 102 2.83 -7.22 10.06
CA LEU A 102 2.31 -8.54 10.39
C LEU A 102 1.31 -8.91 9.29
N ASP A 103 1.58 -10.00 8.57
CA ASP A 103 0.72 -10.51 7.51
C ASP A 103 0.00 -11.77 7.98
N VAL A 104 -1.32 -11.78 7.81
CA VAL A 104 -2.18 -12.91 8.18
C VAL A 104 -3.11 -13.25 7.03
N PRO A 105 -3.14 -14.50 6.54
CA PRO A 105 -4.16 -14.97 5.62
C PRO A 105 -5.55 -14.90 6.27
N LEU A 106 -6.42 -14.08 5.70
CA LEU A 106 -7.79 -13.89 6.16
C LEU A 106 -8.75 -13.79 4.97
N PRO A 107 -10.03 -14.14 5.13
CA PRO A 107 -11.05 -13.85 4.13
C PRO A 107 -11.21 -12.34 3.87
N LYS A 108 -11.52 -11.97 2.64
CA LYS A 108 -11.87 -10.59 2.28
C LYS A 108 -13.08 -10.11 3.11
N GLY A 109 -13.02 -8.86 3.58
CA GLY A 109 -14.10 -8.25 4.35
C GLY A 109 -14.17 -8.70 5.80
N THR A 110 -13.11 -9.35 6.34
CA THR A 110 -13.02 -9.63 7.78
C THR A 110 -13.10 -8.34 8.58
N ASP A 111 -13.78 -8.38 9.71
CA ASP A 111 -14.00 -7.22 10.59
C ASP A 111 -12.72 -6.44 10.88
N ASN A 112 -12.85 -5.12 10.91
CA ASN A 112 -11.74 -4.18 11.10
C ASN A 112 -12.02 -3.29 12.32
N ASN A 113 -11.98 -3.88 13.52
CA ASN A 113 -12.08 -3.13 14.77
C ASN A 113 -10.69 -3.03 15.43
N SER A 114 -10.12 -1.83 15.46
CA SER A 114 -8.78 -1.59 16.01
C SER A 114 -8.64 -1.96 17.49
N GLU A 115 -9.71 -1.91 18.27
CA GLU A 115 -9.69 -2.31 19.69
C GLU A 115 -9.31 -3.79 19.87
N ASN A 116 -9.58 -4.61 18.86
CA ASN A 116 -9.34 -6.05 18.87
C ASN A 116 -7.96 -6.46 18.31
N TYR A 117 -7.20 -5.55 17.70
CA TYR A 117 -5.97 -5.90 16.97
C TYR A 117 -4.96 -6.70 17.79
N ARG A 118 -4.69 -6.28 19.04
CA ARG A 118 -3.75 -7.02 19.90
C ARG A 118 -4.23 -8.44 20.20
N GLN A 119 -5.51 -8.61 20.48
CA GLN A 119 -6.09 -9.93 20.78
C GLN A 119 -6.10 -10.81 19.54
N GLU A 120 -6.52 -10.27 18.41
CA GLU A 120 -6.55 -10.97 17.12
C GLU A 120 -5.14 -11.43 16.73
N LEU A 121 -4.16 -10.54 16.73
CA LEU A 121 -2.78 -10.85 16.42
C LEU A 121 -2.14 -11.81 17.43
N SER A 122 -2.43 -11.67 18.73
CA SER A 122 -1.96 -12.61 19.75
C SER A 122 -2.48 -14.03 19.50
N THR A 123 -3.68 -14.17 18.96
CA THR A 123 -4.24 -15.48 18.60
C THR A 123 -3.53 -16.06 17.39
N HIS A 124 -3.36 -15.28 16.32
CA HIS A 124 -2.69 -15.73 15.10
C HIS A 124 -1.22 -16.09 15.30
N PHE A 125 -0.52 -15.37 16.17
CA PHE A 125 0.91 -15.53 16.41
C PHE A 125 1.23 -16.20 17.76
N ALA A 126 0.29 -16.92 18.39
CA ALA A 126 0.41 -17.44 19.77
C ALA A 126 1.67 -18.28 20.03
N SER A 127 2.11 -19.07 19.04
CA SER A 127 3.29 -19.96 19.16
C SER A 127 4.58 -19.37 18.55
N TRP A 128 4.55 -18.11 18.15
CA TRP A 128 5.69 -17.49 17.48
C TRP A 128 6.76 -17.01 18.48
N ALA A 129 7.94 -16.70 17.95
CA ALA A 129 9.10 -16.31 18.74
C ALA A 129 8.82 -15.11 19.68
N PRO A 130 9.51 -15.03 20.83
CA PRO A 130 9.30 -13.96 21.80
C PRO A 130 9.32 -12.53 21.25
N PRO A 131 10.18 -12.15 20.27
CA PRO A 131 10.14 -10.82 19.70
C PRO A 131 8.81 -10.48 19.00
N VAL A 132 8.16 -11.47 18.36
CA VAL A 132 6.85 -11.27 17.72
C VAL A 132 5.77 -11.02 18.77
N GLN A 133 5.81 -11.74 19.89
CA GLN A 133 4.91 -11.52 21.02
C GLN A 133 5.12 -10.11 21.62
N ALA A 134 6.38 -9.73 21.83
CA ALA A 134 6.73 -8.39 22.35
C ALA A 134 6.24 -7.28 21.42
N LEU A 135 6.37 -7.46 20.10
CA LEU A 135 5.86 -6.52 19.09
C LEU A 135 4.35 -6.31 19.23
N ILE A 136 3.58 -7.40 19.30
CA ILE A 136 2.11 -7.34 19.39
C ILE A 136 1.67 -6.60 20.66
N GLN A 137 2.35 -6.81 21.78
CA GLN A 137 2.04 -6.10 23.03
C GLN A 137 2.38 -4.59 22.98
N ARG A 138 3.32 -4.19 22.14
CA ARG A 138 3.78 -2.81 22.01
C ARG A 138 3.06 -1.99 20.94
N LEU A 139 2.42 -2.63 19.97
CA LEU A 139 1.71 -1.89 18.94
C LEU A 139 0.60 -1.04 19.57
N GLU A 140 0.43 0.15 19.02
CA GLU A 140 -0.64 1.08 19.39
C GLU A 140 -1.77 0.90 18.37
N PRO A 141 -2.92 0.32 18.73
CA PRO A 141 -3.97 0.00 17.77
C PRO A 141 -4.44 1.21 16.93
N GLU A 142 -4.53 2.38 17.56
CA GLU A 142 -4.93 3.63 16.91
C GLU A 142 -3.89 4.21 15.93
N LYS A 143 -2.63 3.74 16.01
CA LYS A 143 -1.53 4.09 15.11
C LYS A 143 -1.12 2.93 14.20
N THR A 144 -1.86 1.83 14.25
CA THR A 144 -1.64 0.64 13.44
C THR A 144 -2.63 0.64 12.28
N ASN A 145 -2.11 0.60 11.06
CA ASN A 145 -2.93 0.42 9.87
C ASN A 145 -3.27 -1.06 9.70
N ARG A 146 -4.48 -1.36 9.28
CA ARG A 146 -4.90 -2.67 8.81
C ARG A 146 -5.38 -2.56 7.37
N VAL A 147 -4.73 -3.26 6.48
CA VAL A 147 -4.93 -3.12 5.04
C VAL A 147 -5.12 -4.50 4.39
N GLU A 148 -6.23 -4.68 3.70
CA GLU A 148 -6.39 -5.80 2.77
C GLU A 148 -5.46 -5.62 1.58
N ILE A 149 -4.63 -6.60 1.30
CA ILE A 149 -3.68 -6.50 0.20
C ILE A 149 -4.36 -6.89 -1.12
N HIS A 150 -4.21 -6.01 -2.08
CA HIS A 150 -4.79 -6.16 -3.40
C HIS A 150 -3.73 -5.90 -4.48
N ASP A 151 -3.89 -6.58 -5.60
CA ASP A 151 -3.18 -6.33 -6.83
C ASP A 151 -4.14 -6.01 -7.99
N ILE A 152 -3.60 -5.84 -9.19
CA ILE A 152 -4.36 -5.77 -10.44
C ILE A 152 -3.76 -6.77 -11.43
N GLU A 153 -4.57 -7.25 -12.36
CA GLU A 153 -4.05 -8.01 -13.50
C GLU A 153 -3.09 -7.15 -14.34
N PRO A 154 -2.02 -7.73 -14.89
CA PRO A 154 -1.15 -7.01 -15.80
C PRO A 154 -1.92 -6.35 -16.94
N LEU A 155 -1.63 -5.08 -17.18
CA LEU A 155 -2.32 -4.29 -18.20
C LEU A 155 -1.76 -4.60 -19.58
N GLU A 156 -2.62 -4.69 -20.58
CA GLU A 156 -2.21 -4.88 -21.99
C GLU A 156 -1.48 -3.66 -22.55
N THR A 157 -1.81 -2.47 -22.04
CA THR A 157 -1.18 -1.21 -22.47
C THR A 157 -1.03 -0.25 -21.30
N LEU A 158 0.10 0.45 -21.28
CA LEU A 158 0.40 1.51 -20.31
C LEU A 158 0.31 2.91 -20.94
N VAL A 159 0.01 2.98 -22.23
CA VAL A 159 0.02 4.23 -23.00
C VAL A 159 -1.21 4.31 -23.91
N LYS A 160 -1.81 5.51 -23.96
CA LYS A 160 -2.86 5.84 -24.93
C LYS A 160 -2.65 7.29 -25.41
N GLY A 161 -2.21 7.43 -26.66
CA GLY A 161 -1.91 8.73 -27.23
C GLY A 161 -0.84 9.48 -26.44
N ARG A 162 -1.23 10.56 -25.78
CA ARG A 162 -0.36 11.44 -24.98
C ARG A 162 -0.47 11.20 -23.49
N VAL A 163 -0.89 10.03 -23.07
CA VAL A 163 -1.05 9.67 -21.66
C VAL A 163 -0.33 8.35 -21.40
N ALA A 164 0.51 8.31 -20.38
CA ALA A 164 1.25 7.13 -19.94
C ALA A 164 1.06 6.88 -18.44
N LEU A 165 1.19 5.63 -18.01
CA LEU A 165 1.14 5.23 -16.60
C LEU A 165 2.51 4.82 -16.09
N ILE A 166 2.78 5.08 -14.82
CA ILE A 166 3.95 4.59 -14.08
C ILE A 166 3.57 4.22 -12.62
N GLY A 167 4.44 3.46 -11.97
CA GLY A 167 4.27 3.04 -10.57
C GLY A 167 2.97 2.24 -10.37
N ASP A 168 2.35 2.34 -9.21
CA ASP A 168 1.13 1.59 -8.88
C ASP A 168 -0.07 1.91 -9.77
N ALA A 169 -0.06 3.05 -10.45
CA ALA A 169 -1.05 3.34 -11.47
C ALA A 169 -0.95 2.37 -12.67
N ALA A 170 0.27 1.92 -12.97
CA ALA A 170 0.56 1.01 -14.07
C ALA A 170 0.50 -0.48 -13.65
N HIS A 171 1.03 -0.81 -12.48
CA HIS A 171 1.30 -2.19 -12.05
C HIS A 171 1.19 -2.37 -10.54
N SER A 172 0.07 -1.94 -9.95
CA SER A 172 -0.20 -2.18 -8.51
C SER A 172 -0.08 -3.68 -8.21
N THR A 173 0.83 -4.03 -7.32
CA THR A 173 1.13 -5.40 -6.94
C THR A 173 1.16 -5.57 -5.42
N ALA A 174 1.05 -6.81 -4.95
CA ALA A 174 1.28 -7.12 -3.54
C ALA A 174 2.74 -6.78 -3.16
N PRO A 175 2.99 -6.23 -1.96
CA PRO A 175 4.32 -5.74 -1.55
C PRO A 175 5.30 -6.85 -1.16
N ASP A 176 5.04 -8.10 -1.54
CA ASP A 176 5.77 -9.29 -1.08
C ASP A 176 7.26 -9.29 -1.46
N LEU A 177 7.61 -8.63 -2.55
CA LEU A 177 8.99 -8.56 -3.04
C LEU A 177 9.64 -7.20 -2.78
N GLY A 178 8.98 -6.31 -2.03
CA GLY A 178 9.49 -4.96 -1.76
C GLY A 178 9.50 -4.05 -2.99
N GLN A 179 8.62 -4.30 -3.92
CA GLN A 179 8.49 -3.57 -5.19
C GLN A 179 7.33 -2.58 -5.14
#